data_7937b407d708db34d0ce2d57e99499db
#
_entry.id   7937b407d708db34d0ce2d57e99499db
#
_cell.length_a   1.000
_cell.length_b   1.000
_cell.length_c   1.000
_cell.angle_alpha   90.00
_cell.angle_beta   90.00
_cell.angle_gamma   90.00
#
_symmetry.space_group_name_H-M   'P 1'
#
loop_
_entity.id
_entity.type
_entity.pdbx_description
1 polymer ?
#
loop_
_entity_poly.entity_id
_entity_poly.type
_entity_poly.pdbx_seq_one_letter_code
_entity_poly.pdbx_strand_id
1 'polypeptide(L)'
;MNKCAFVIPLHPKHFYYGYYIINELINTDVDLYFIFTNLQDKNLFEQKLSKTTVLNFLLLDTFTNLSIVEQTNSFVSIKKLFALSILYKKYDYISCIDSEIKFINKNNFYDMMKNIVDNKIICGGKIKENMLFEKDIIYNSLIKITDVLFHNKLKNISQDFTIYTWWSNLPVYDCKIAHEFLQWIDFSNTKLERFCWHVFDDMLYNYFCVLLHNYKLEIIPNCNHSLELSSTQVIEHVNNNICKLYWVNKHAYSQNINYYHNNNFNIVFHLDR
;
A
#
# COMPACT_ATOMS: atom_id res chain seq x y z
N MET A 1 16.33 10.03 -14.92
CA MET A 1 15.13 9.23 -14.80
C MET A 1 15.14 8.62 -13.41
N ASN A 2 14.14 8.88 -12.60
CA ASN A 2 14.06 8.33 -11.26
C ASN A 2 13.98 6.79 -11.33
N LYS A 3 14.54 6.11 -10.32
CA LYS A 3 14.56 4.65 -10.25
C LYS A 3 13.45 4.08 -9.37
N CYS A 4 12.65 4.94 -8.76
CA CYS A 4 11.50 4.55 -7.95
C CYS A 4 10.27 5.39 -8.27
N ALA A 5 9.10 4.84 -7.98
CA ALA A 5 7.82 5.49 -8.21
C ALA A 5 6.85 5.29 -7.04
N PHE A 6 6.04 6.32 -6.79
CA PHE A 6 4.78 6.18 -6.06
C PHE A 6 3.62 6.00 -7.03
N VAL A 7 2.79 5.03 -6.72
CA VAL A 7 1.56 4.71 -7.43
C VAL A 7 0.38 5.02 -6.52
N ILE A 8 -0.52 5.88 -6.99
CA ILE A 8 -1.57 6.48 -6.17
C ILE A 8 -2.92 6.26 -6.86
N PRO A 9 -3.71 5.27 -6.42
CA PRO A 9 -5.09 5.14 -6.87
C PRO A 9 -5.88 6.36 -6.43
N LEU A 10 -6.52 7.04 -7.37
CA LEU A 10 -7.24 8.26 -7.08
C LEU A 10 -8.73 8.12 -7.43
N HIS A 11 -9.56 8.55 -6.50
CA HIS A 11 -11.02 8.67 -6.66
C HIS A 11 -11.42 10.16 -6.62
N PRO A 12 -12.45 10.61 -7.33
CA PRO A 12 -12.87 12.01 -7.34
C PRO A 12 -13.06 12.65 -5.97
N LYS A 13 -13.53 11.89 -4.98
CA LYS A 13 -13.65 12.37 -3.58
C LYS A 13 -12.31 12.75 -2.95
N HIS A 14 -11.20 12.20 -3.45
CA HIS A 14 -9.86 12.34 -2.88
C HIS A 14 -8.94 13.23 -3.75
N PHE A 15 -9.46 13.95 -4.74
CA PHE A 15 -8.66 14.83 -5.59
C PHE A 15 -7.88 15.87 -4.79
N TYR A 16 -8.42 16.34 -3.68
CA TYR A 16 -7.72 17.26 -2.80
C TYR A 16 -6.39 16.69 -2.29
N TYR A 17 -6.38 15.43 -1.89
CA TYR A 17 -5.16 14.75 -1.46
C TYR A 17 -4.18 14.55 -2.62
N GLY A 18 -4.67 14.26 -3.82
CA GLY A 18 -3.84 14.17 -5.02
C GLY A 18 -3.10 15.48 -5.31
N TYR A 19 -3.77 16.63 -5.24
CA TYR A 19 -3.12 17.94 -5.39
C TYR A 19 -2.10 18.21 -4.30
N TYR A 20 -2.42 17.82 -3.07
CA TYR A 20 -1.49 17.92 -1.96
C TYR A 20 -0.22 17.10 -2.21
N ILE A 21 -0.35 15.84 -2.62
CA ILE A 21 0.80 14.96 -2.91
C ILE A 21 1.67 15.54 -4.03
N ILE A 22 1.07 16.09 -5.09
CA ILE A 22 1.82 16.74 -6.17
C ILE A 22 2.69 17.86 -5.61
N ASN A 23 2.11 18.77 -4.83
CA ASN A 23 2.84 19.90 -4.27
C ASN A 23 3.97 19.47 -3.33
N GLU A 24 3.78 18.36 -2.62
CA GLU A 24 4.76 17.84 -1.68
C GLU A 24 5.92 17.11 -2.36
N LEU A 25 5.70 16.44 -3.49
CA LEU A 25 6.64 15.48 -4.06
C LEU A 25 7.16 15.83 -5.45
N ILE A 26 6.68 16.89 -6.11
CA ILE A 26 7.03 17.20 -7.50
C ILE A 26 8.54 17.42 -7.74
N ASN A 27 9.27 17.80 -6.70
CA ASN A 27 10.71 18.08 -6.76
C ASN A 27 11.57 17.05 -6.01
N THR A 28 11.05 15.85 -5.84
CA THR A 28 11.76 14.76 -5.16
C THR A 28 12.34 13.74 -6.13
N ASP A 29 13.03 12.74 -5.62
CA ASP A 29 13.69 11.67 -6.37
C ASP A 29 12.75 10.53 -6.80
N VAL A 30 11.43 10.75 -6.78
CA VAL A 30 10.42 9.75 -7.10
C VAL A 30 9.51 10.22 -8.25
N ASP A 31 9.17 9.30 -9.14
CA ASP A 31 8.13 9.55 -10.14
C ASP A 31 6.74 9.31 -9.53
N LEU A 32 5.78 10.17 -9.85
CA LEU A 32 4.40 10.05 -9.39
C LEU A 32 3.52 9.49 -10.52
N TYR A 33 2.74 8.47 -10.20
CA TYR A 33 1.71 7.91 -11.06
C TYR A 33 0.36 7.96 -10.39
N PHE A 34 -0.58 8.69 -10.98
CA PHE A 34 -1.98 8.69 -10.55
C PHE A 34 -2.78 7.71 -11.40
N ILE A 35 -3.61 6.88 -10.74
CA ILE A 35 -4.42 5.89 -11.41
C ILE A 35 -5.88 6.26 -11.26
N PHE A 36 -6.49 6.65 -12.38
CA PHE A 36 -7.89 6.96 -12.47
C PHE A 36 -8.71 5.75 -12.92
N THR A 37 -9.99 5.75 -12.62
CA THR A 37 -10.90 4.73 -13.12
C THR A 37 -11.05 4.84 -14.63
N ASN A 38 -11.21 6.07 -15.14
CA ASN A 38 -11.49 6.37 -16.55
C ASN A 38 -10.94 7.75 -16.97
N LEU A 39 -11.06 8.06 -18.23
CA LEU A 39 -10.62 9.33 -18.80
C LEU A 39 -11.37 10.55 -18.24
N GLN A 40 -12.64 10.39 -17.88
CA GLN A 40 -13.44 11.49 -17.32
C GLN A 40 -12.87 11.94 -15.97
N ASP A 41 -12.58 11.01 -15.08
CA ASP A 41 -11.97 11.31 -13.77
C ASP A 41 -10.60 12.00 -13.92
N LYS A 42 -9.77 11.49 -14.85
CA LYS A 42 -8.49 12.13 -15.19
C LYS A 42 -8.67 13.58 -15.63
N ASN A 43 -9.56 13.83 -16.59
CA ASN A 43 -9.79 15.17 -17.13
C ASN A 43 -10.31 16.13 -16.07
N LEU A 44 -11.20 15.69 -15.19
CA LEU A 44 -11.69 16.50 -14.06
C LEU A 44 -10.55 16.85 -13.09
N PHE A 45 -9.62 15.94 -12.85
CA PHE A 45 -8.46 16.20 -12.02
C PHE A 45 -7.52 17.21 -12.67
N GLU A 46 -7.19 17.04 -13.95
CA GLU A 46 -6.27 17.91 -14.69
C GLU A 46 -6.75 19.36 -14.80
N GLN A 47 -8.07 19.60 -14.84
CA GLN A 47 -8.62 20.96 -14.94
C GLN A 47 -8.17 21.92 -13.82
N LYS A 48 -7.79 21.38 -12.68
CA LYS A 48 -7.32 22.17 -11.51
C LYS A 48 -5.80 22.22 -11.38
N LEU A 49 -5.06 21.56 -12.28
CA LEU A 49 -3.60 21.59 -12.28
C LEU A 49 -3.08 22.81 -13.06
N SER A 50 -1.90 23.27 -12.69
CA SER A 50 -1.19 24.24 -13.52
C SER A 50 -0.79 23.59 -14.85
N LYS A 51 -0.85 24.34 -15.96
CA LYS A 51 -0.49 23.87 -17.31
C LYS A 51 0.97 23.37 -17.43
N THR A 52 1.81 23.73 -16.48
CA THR A 52 3.23 23.37 -16.46
C THR A 52 3.53 22.07 -15.70
N THR A 53 2.54 21.50 -15.01
CA THR A 53 2.74 20.29 -14.22
C THR A 53 2.66 19.07 -15.12
N VAL A 54 3.79 18.40 -15.33
CA VAL A 54 3.86 17.13 -16.08
C VAL A 54 3.69 15.99 -15.08
N LEU A 55 2.62 15.21 -15.23
CA LEU A 55 2.32 14.06 -14.38
C LEU A 55 2.14 12.80 -15.23
N ASN A 56 2.41 11.66 -14.61
CA ASN A 56 2.13 10.37 -15.22
C ASN A 56 0.76 9.86 -14.76
N PHE A 57 -0.02 9.37 -15.72
CA PHE A 57 -1.35 8.83 -15.48
C PHE A 57 -1.51 7.43 -16.03
N LEU A 58 -2.30 6.62 -15.35
CA LEU A 58 -2.80 5.34 -15.85
C LEU A 58 -4.32 5.33 -15.75
N LEU A 59 -4.99 4.69 -16.71
CA LEU A 59 -6.44 4.57 -16.77
C LEU A 59 -6.84 3.11 -16.66
N LEU A 60 -7.65 2.78 -15.68
CA LEU A 60 -8.07 1.39 -15.44
C LEU A 60 -8.95 0.85 -16.57
N ASP A 61 -9.78 1.68 -17.19
CA ASP A 61 -10.64 1.32 -18.31
C ASP A 61 -9.88 0.91 -19.57
N THR A 62 -8.60 1.25 -19.69
CA THR A 62 -7.73 0.75 -20.77
C THR A 62 -7.25 -0.69 -20.55
N PHE A 63 -7.32 -1.16 -19.31
CA PHE A 63 -6.87 -2.49 -18.94
C PHE A 63 -8.02 -3.51 -18.91
N THR A 64 -9.19 -3.12 -18.46
CA THR A 64 -10.32 -4.03 -18.26
C THR A 64 -11.67 -3.35 -18.38
N ASN A 65 -12.71 -4.17 -18.57
CA ASN A 65 -14.09 -3.70 -18.47
C ASN A 65 -14.41 -3.35 -16.99
N LEU A 66 -14.82 -2.11 -16.76
CA LEU A 66 -15.10 -1.59 -15.40
C LEU A 66 -16.23 -2.36 -14.70
N SER A 67 -17.19 -2.93 -15.44
CA SER A 67 -18.27 -3.71 -14.83
C SER A 67 -17.76 -4.93 -14.06
N ILE A 68 -16.64 -5.51 -14.47
CA ILE A 68 -15.98 -6.62 -13.74
C ILE A 68 -15.42 -6.09 -12.42
N VAL A 69 -14.77 -4.94 -12.45
CA VAL A 69 -14.17 -4.34 -11.25
C VAL A 69 -15.26 -3.90 -10.25
N GLU A 70 -16.36 -3.36 -10.74
CA GLU A 70 -17.53 -2.99 -9.91
C GLU A 70 -18.09 -4.18 -9.14
N GLN A 71 -18.18 -5.34 -9.78
CA GLN A 71 -18.64 -6.58 -9.13
C GLN A 71 -17.70 -7.05 -8.02
N THR A 72 -16.40 -6.79 -8.14
CA THR A 72 -15.42 -7.17 -7.12
C THR A 72 -15.43 -6.24 -5.91
N ASN A 73 -15.88 -5.02 -6.07
CA ASN A 73 -15.77 -3.94 -5.09
C ASN A 73 -14.32 -3.66 -4.63
N SER A 74 -13.33 -3.96 -5.47
CA SER A 74 -11.89 -3.93 -5.15
C SER A 74 -11.09 -2.97 -6.05
N PHE A 75 -11.65 -1.81 -6.37
CA PHE A 75 -11.01 -0.83 -7.26
C PHE A 75 -9.59 -0.45 -6.87
N VAL A 76 -9.32 -0.27 -5.58
CA VAL A 76 -8.02 0.22 -5.10
C VAL A 76 -6.93 -0.80 -5.35
N SER A 77 -7.10 -2.05 -4.88
CA SER A 77 -6.12 -3.11 -5.06
C SER A 77 -5.91 -3.46 -6.55
N ILE A 78 -6.99 -3.50 -7.34
CA ILE A 78 -6.87 -3.77 -8.78
C ILE A 78 -6.10 -2.64 -9.48
N LYS A 79 -6.34 -1.37 -9.15
CA LYS A 79 -5.57 -0.24 -9.69
C LYS A 79 -4.09 -0.36 -9.36
N LYS A 80 -3.74 -0.71 -8.12
CA LYS A 80 -2.35 -0.88 -7.68
C LYS A 80 -1.66 -2.03 -8.43
N LEU A 81 -2.29 -3.19 -8.52
CA LEU A 81 -1.76 -4.35 -9.25
C LEU A 81 -1.65 -4.08 -10.76
N PHE A 82 -2.64 -3.39 -11.36
CA PHE A 82 -2.57 -2.95 -12.75
C PHE A 82 -1.35 -2.05 -12.98
N ALA A 83 -1.14 -1.04 -12.16
CA ALA A 83 0.02 -0.17 -12.30
C ALA A 83 1.34 -0.93 -12.12
N LEU A 84 1.41 -1.82 -11.13
CA LEU A 84 2.58 -2.68 -10.95
C LEU A 84 2.87 -3.49 -12.21
N SER A 85 1.83 -4.07 -12.86
CA SER A 85 1.98 -4.88 -14.09
C SER A 85 2.52 -4.10 -15.30
N ILE A 86 2.31 -2.78 -15.33
CA ILE A 86 2.81 -1.90 -16.39
C ILE A 86 4.21 -1.37 -16.07
N LEU A 87 4.47 -1.05 -14.81
CA LEU A 87 5.61 -0.21 -14.42
C LEU A 87 6.82 -1.01 -13.92
N TYR A 88 6.69 -2.27 -13.52
CA TYR A 88 7.78 -3.03 -12.90
C TYR A 88 9.05 -3.14 -13.75
N LYS A 89 8.94 -3.02 -15.09
CA LYS A 89 10.10 -3.04 -16.00
C LYS A 89 10.85 -1.71 -16.06
N LYS A 90 10.25 -0.64 -15.53
CA LYS A 90 10.75 0.72 -15.64
C LYS A 90 11.51 1.19 -14.40
N TYR A 91 11.20 0.61 -13.26
CA TYR A 91 11.71 1.04 -11.95
C TYR A 91 12.43 -0.10 -11.23
N ASP A 92 13.27 0.26 -10.25
CA ASP A 92 13.84 -0.69 -9.30
C ASP A 92 12.82 -0.99 -8.18
N TYR A 93 12.12 0.05 -7.73
CA TYR A 93 11.13 -0.03 -6.64
C TYR A 93 9.86 0.75 -6.99
N ILE A 94 8.72 0.20 -6.62
CA ILE A 94 7.42 0.86 -6.70
C ILE A 94 6.75 0.78 -5.34
N SER A 95 6.25 1.91 -4.85
CA SER A 95 5.40 1.92 -3.65
C SER A 95 3.97 2.31 -4.03
N CYS A 96 3.03 1.40 -3.75
CA CYS A 96 1.60 1.63 -3.99
C CYS A 96 0.95 2.16 -2.71
N ILE A 97 0.64 3.42 -2.69
CA ILE A 97 0.14 4.13 -1.50
C ILE A 97 -1.28 4.66 -1.74
N ASP A 98 -2.03 4.79 -0.66
CA ASP A 98 -3.33 5.45 -0.72
C ASP A 98 -3.16 6.97 -0.84
N SER A 99 -4.20 7.66 -1.29
CA SER A 99 -4.13 9.11 -1.52
C SER A 99 -4.09 9.93 -0.22
N GLU A 100 -4.64 9.39 0.87
CA GLU A 100 -4.84 10.07 2.16
C GLU A 100 -3.61 10.02 3.06
N ILE A 101 -2.44 10.27 2.50
CA ILE A 101 -1.16 10.22 3.24
C ILE A 101 -0.54 11.59 3.41
N LYS A 102 0.27 11.71 4.45
CA LYS A 102 1.13 12.85 4.73
C LYS A 102 2.58 12.43 4.74
N PHE A 103 3.42 13.11 3.96
CA PHE A 103 4.86 12.94 3.98
C PHE A 103 5.48 13.91 4.99
N ILE A 104 6.25 13.38 5.93
CA ILE A 104 6.98 14.19 6.93
C ILE A 104 8.40 14.46 6.43
N ASN A 105 9.15 13.40 6.14
CA ASN A 105 10.47 13.49 5.54
C ASN A 105 10.37 13.12 4.06
N LYS A 106 10.84 14.02 3.19
CA LYS A 106 10.69 13.91 1.73
C LYS A 106 12.02 13.65 1.01
N ASN A 107 13.05 13.32 1.75
CA ASN A 107 14.37 13.13 1.17
C ASN A 107 14.65 11.63 0.98
N ASN A 108 15.34 11.30 -0.11
CA ASN A 108 15.89 9.97 -0.38
C ASN A 108 14.83 8.84 -0.36
N PHE A 109 13.74 8.99 -1.10
CA PHE A 109 12.73 7.93 -1.24
C PHE A 109 13.30 6.67 -1.86
N TYR A 110 14.24 6.80 -2.79
CA TYR A 110 14.91 5.65 -3.38
C TYR A 110 15.65 4.83 -2.30
N ASP A 111 16.46 5.47 -1.48
CA ASP A 111 17.20 4.78 -0.43
C ASP A 111 16.26 4.20 0.64
N MET A 112 15.16 4.89 0.96
CA MET A 112 14.13 4.40 1.85
C MET A 112 13.51 3.09 1.31
N MET A 113 13.06 3.09 0.05
CA MET A 113 12.45 1.90 -0.57
C MET A 113 13.47 0.77 -0.70
N LYS A 114 14.69 1.08 -1.10
CA LYS A 114 15.80 0.13 -1.17
C LYS A 114 16.06 -0.53 0.19
N ASN A 115 16.14 0.26 1.23
CA ASN A 115 16.38 -0.26 2.58
C ASN A 115 15.25 -1.17 3.08
N ILE A 116 13.99 -0.84 2.78
CA ILE A 116 12.83 -1.71 3.10
C ILE A 116 12.99 -3.07 2.42
N VAL A 117 13.34 -3.10 1.14
CA VAL A 117 13.50 -4.33 0.37
C VAL A 117 14.73 -5.13 0.83
N ASP A 118 15.87 -4.47 1.03
CA ASP A 118 17.13 -5.12 1.38
C ASP A 118 17.09 -5.78 2.77
N ASN A 119 16.34 -5.22 3.71
CA ASN A 119 16.20 -5.81 5.05
C ASN A 119 15.38 -7.10 5.06
N LYS A 120 14.53 -7.30 4.09
CA LYS A 120 13.67 -8.50 4.02
C LYS A 120 12.88 -8.77 5.30
N ILE A 121 12.37 -7.72 5.93
CA ILE A 121 11.55 -7.82 7.13
C ILE A 121 10.15 -7.32 6.83
N ILE A 122 9.16 -8.10 7.18
CA ILE A 122 7.74 -7.74 7.13
C ILE A 122 7.22 -7.75 8.56
N CYS A 123 6.69 -6.61 8.97
CA CYS A 123 6.07 -6.47 10.28
C CYS A 123 4.60 -6.87 10.23
N GLY A 124 4.14 -7.61 11.22
CA GLY A 124 2.75 -8.02 11.36
C GLY A 124 2.26 -7.95 12.79
N GLY A 125 0.95 -7.84 12.95
CA GLY A 125 0.28 -7.87 14.25
C GLY A 125 -0.47 -9.17 14.49
N LYS A 126 -0.64 -9.55 15.77
CA LYS A 126 -1.57 -10.63 16.14
C LYS A 126 -2.98 -10.08 16.29
N ILE A 127 -3.96 -10.78 15.74
CA ILE A 127 -5.37 -10.45 15.94
C ILE A 127 -5.73 -10.76 17.41
N LYS A 128 -6.18 -9.74 18.14
CA LYS A 128 -6.69 -9.96 19.52
C LYS A 128 -8.13 -10.46 19.45
N GLU A 129 -8.47 -11.39 20.34
CA GLU A 129 -9.79 -12.03 20.41
C GLU A 129 -10.96 -11.03 20.61
N ASN A 130 -10.69 -9.86 21.16
CA ASN A 130 -11.71 -8.87 21.52
C ASN A 130 -11.98 -7.80 20.45
N MET A 131 -11.34 -7.88 19.27
CA MET A 131 -11.49 -6.90 18.19
C MET A 131 -12.48 -7.40 17.13
N LEU A 132 -13.79 -7.31 17.44
CA LEU A 132 -14.83 -7.91 16.60
C LEU A 132 -14.87 -7.37 15.17
N PHE A 133 -14.82 -6.06 14.97
CA PHE A 133 -14.98 -5.46 13.64
C PHE A 133 -13.75 -5.67 12.73
N GLU A 134 -12.57 -5.44 13.26
CA GLU A 134 -11.32 -5.63 12.49
C GLU A 134 -11.03 -7.13 12.29
N LYS A 135 -11.39 -7.96 13.27
CA LYS A 135 -11.28 -9.41 13.16
C LYS A 135 -12.06 -9.95 11.96
N ASP A 136 -13.25 -9.45 11.69
CA ASP A 136 -14.06 -9.91 10.57
C ASP A 136 -13.44 -9.51 9.22
N ILE A 137 -12.94 -8.28 9.08
CA ILE A 137 -12.29 -7.80 7.86
C ILE A 137 -11.00 -8.59 7.60
N ILE A 138 -10.14 -8.71 8.60
CA ILE A 138 -8.84 -9.36 8.49
C ILE A 138 -9.00 -10.87 8.33
N TYR A 139 -9.87 -11.49 9.12
CA TYR A 139 -10.16 -12.90 9.02
C TYR A 139 -10.74 -13.27 7.65
N ASN A 140 -11.71 -12.50 7.16
CA ASN A 140 -12.27 -12.70 5.84
C ASN A 140 -11.22 -12.44 4.74
N SER A 141 -10.32 -11.49 4.90
CA SER A 141 -9.23 -11.24 3.97
C SER A 141 -8.27 -12.43 3.92
N LEU A 142 -7.86 -12.95 5.07
CA LEU A 142 -6.99 -14.13 5.15
C LEU A 142 -7.66 -15.37 4.55
N ILE A 143 -8.92 -15.63 4.87
CA ILE A 143 -9.68 -16.74 4.27
C ILE A 143 -9.80 -16.57 2.76
N LYS A 144 -10.20 -15.39 2.28
CA LYS A 144 -10.36 -15.13 0.85
C LYS A 144 -9.04 -15.24 0.09
N ILE A 145 -7.96 -14.73 0.64
CA ILE A 145 -6.62 -14.91 0.10
C ILE A 145 -6.28 -16.41 0.08
N THR A 146 -6.57 -17.13 1.16
CA THR A 146 -6.27 -18.56 1.28
C THR A 146 -7.14 -19.41 0.34
N ASP A 147 -8.45 -19.17 0.30
CA ASP A 147 -9.37 -20.00 -0.48
C ASP A 147 -9.26 -19.76 -1.98
N VAL A 148 -9.10 -18.50 -2.41
CA VAL A 148 -9.17 -18.15 -3.83
C VAL A 148 -7.82 -18.32 -4.52
N LEU A 149 -6.72 -18.01 -3.85
CA LEU A 149 -5.41 -17.94 -4.50
C LEU A 149 -4.43 -19.04 -4.05
N PHE A 150 -4.55 -19.58 -2.81
CA PHE A 150 -3.43 -20.30 -2.19
C PHE A 150 -3.79 -21.47 -1.30
N HIS A 151 -4.94 -22.05 -1.42
CA HIS A 151 -5.48 -23.05 -0.50
C HIS A 151 -4.48 -24.11 0.01
N ASN A 152 -3.45 -24.45 -0.77
CA ASN A 152 -2.44 -25.41 -0.40
C ASN A 152 -1.09 -24.80 0.03
N LYS A 153 -0.82 -23.53 -0.28
CA LYS A 153 0.51 -22.94 -0.06
C LYS A 153 0.65 -22.23 1.28
N LEU A 154 -0.41 -21.60 1.75
CA LEU A 154 -0.43 -20.92 3.05
C LEU A 154 -0.57 -21.89 4.24
N LYS A 155 -1.19 -23.04 4.05
CA LYS A 155 -1.32 -24.06 5.10
C LYS A 155 0.01 -24.55 5.67
N ASN A 156 1.08 -24.42 4.91
CA ASN A 156 2.41 -24.90 5.31
C ASN A 156 3.27 -23.87 6.04
N ILE A 157 2.81 -22.60 6.19
CA ILE A 157 3.69 -21.52 6.66
C ILE A 157 3.48 -21.16 8.10
N SER A 158 2.29 -21.12 8.55
CA SER A 158 2.04 -20.89 9.95
C SER A 158 0.83 -21.70 10.39
N GLN A 159 1.01 -22.36 11.49
CA GLN A 159 -0.10 -22.91 12.24
C GLN A 159 -0.97 -21.79 12.87
N ASP A 160 -0.56 -20.53 12.66
CA ASP A 160 -1.15 -19.37 13.34
C ASP A 160 -1.45 -18.25 12.35
N PHE A 161 -2.53 -18.39 11.56
CA PHE A 161 -3.07 -17.34 10.67
C PHE A 161 -3.66 -16.12 11.43
N THR A 162 -3.28 -15.92 12.67
CA THR A 162 -3.63 -14.75 13.47
C THR A 162 -2.71 -13.56 13.23
N ILE A 163 -1.69 -13.72 12.37
CA ILE A 163 -0.75 -12.65 12.03
C ILE A 163 -1.20 -12.00 10.74
N TYR A 164 -1.32 -10.69 10.73
CA TYR A 164 -1.63 -9.93 9.55
C TYR A 164 -0.70 -8.75 9.36
N THR A 165 -0.49 -8.35 8.11
CA THR A 165 0.52 -7.36 7.71
C THR A 165 -0.07 -6.04 7.22
N TRP A 166 -1.38 -5.90 7.25
CA TRP A 166 -2.08 -4.70 6.82
C TRP A 166 -1.69 -3.50 7.68
N TRP A 167 -1.37 -2.38 7.07
CA TRP A 167 -0.94 -1.13 7.71
C TRP A 167 0.35 -1.19 8.55
N SER A 168 1.01 -2.33 8.59
CA SER A 168 2.23 -2.49 9.38
C SER A 168 3.49 -2.13 8.59
N ASN A 169 3.36 -1.99 7.27
CA ASN A 169 4.49 -1.78 6.37
C ASN A 169 4.14 -0.73 5.32
N LEU A 170 5.14 0.01 4.84
CA LEU A 170 4.99 0.71 3.57
C LEU A 170 4.94 -0.32 2.45
N PRO A 171 3.90 -0.33 1.59
CA PRO A 171 3.84 -1.28 0.48
C PRO A 171 4.87 -0.92 -0.59
N VAL A 172 6.06 -1.53 -0.51
CA VAL A 172 7.15 -1.39 -1.49
C VAL A 172 7.33 -2.69 -2.22
N TYR A 173 7.19 -2.65 -3.53
CA TYR A 173 7.40 -3.77 -4.43
C TYR A 173 8.81 -3.72 -5.00
N ASP A 174 9.60 -4.77 -4.80
CA ASP A 174 10.84 -5.00 -5.52
C ASP A 174 10.51 -5.40 -6.96
N CYS A 175 10.83 -4.55 -7.91
CA CYS A 175 10.49 -4.76 -9.32
C CYS A 175 11.22 -5.97 -9.95
N LYS A 176 12.31 -6.44 -9.34
CA LYS A 176 13.01 -7.66 -9.79
C LYS A 176 12.15 -8.91 -9.64
N ILE A 177 11.30 -8.96 -8.61
CA ILE A 177 10.42 -10.10 -8.32
C ILE A 177 8.96 -9.83 -8.62
N ALA A 178 8.61 -8.60 -9.03
CA ALA A 178 7.23 -8.21 -9.27
C ALA A 178 6.55 -9.02 -10.38
N HIS A 179 7.27 -9.42 -11.42
CA HIS A 179 6.73 -10.28 -12.47
C HIS A 179 6.35 -11.67 -11.92
N GLU A 180 7.23 -12.28 -11.13
CA GLU A 180 6.98 -13.57 -10.48
C GLU A 180 5.77 -13.46 -9.52
N PHE A 181 5.69 -12.36 -8.76
CA PHE A 181 4.54 -12.09 -7.90
C PHE A 181 3.23 -12.05 -8.68
N LEU A 182 3.18 -11.27 -9.78
CA LEU A 182 1.97 -11.15 -10.61
C LEU A 182 1.57 -12.49 -11.24
N GLN A 183 2.54 -13.31 -11.64
CA GLN A 183 2.28 -14.68 -12.11
C GLN A 183 1.78 -15.57 -10.97
N TRP A 184 2.36 -15.45 -9.80
CA TRP A 184 1.99 -16.25 -8.63
C TRP A 184 0.55 -16.01 -8.18
N ILE A 185 0.07 -14.76 -8.24
CA ILE A 185 -1.34 -14.41 -7.97
C ILE A 185 -2.24 -14.56 -9.20
N ASP A 186 -1.69 -14.98 -10.35
CA ASP A 186 -2.41 -15.12 -11.62
C ASP A 186 -3.18 -13.84 -12.00
N PHE A 187 -2.51 -12.68 -11.87
CA PHE A 187 -3.11 -11.39 -12.16
C PHE A 187 -3.24 -11.17 -13.66
N SER A 188 -4.48 -11.08 -14.15
CA SER A 188 -4.78 -10.75 -15.54
C SER A 188 -6.14 -10.06 -15.64
N ASN A 189 -6.36 -9.34 -16.74
CA ASN A 189 -7.64 -8.64 -17.01
C ASN A 189 -8.84 -9.58 -17.16
N THR A 190 -8.62 -10.88 -17.38
CA THR A 190 -9.66 -11.90 -17.53
C THR A 190 -10.02 -12.62 -16.24
N LYS A 191 -9.33 -12.33 -15.14
CA LYS A 191 -9.49 -13.04 -13.85
C LYS A 191 -9.68 -12.12 -12.67
N LEU A 192 -10.12 -10.89 -12.91
CA LEU A 192 -10.24 -9.86 -11.86
C LEU A 192 -11.35 -10.16 -10.86
N GLU A 193 -12.35 -10.95 -11.22
CA GLU A 193 -13.42 -11.37 -10.31
C GLU A 193 -12.91 -12.11 -9.06
N ARG A 194 -11.68 -12.59 -9.08
CA ARG A 194 -11.03 -13.24 -7.92
C ARG A 194 -10.58 -12.25 -6.86
N PHE A 195 -10.39 -10.98 -7.24
CA PHE A 195 -9.93 -9.91 -6.35
C PHE A 195 -11.14 -9.21 -5.75
N CYS A 196 -11.74 -9.81 -4.73
CA CYS A 196 -12.83 -9.18 -3.99
C CYS A 196 -12.28 -8.14 -2.99
N TRP A 197 -13.18 -7.35 -2.40
CA TRP A 197 -12.84 -6.25 -1.48
C TRP A 197 -11.86 -6.63 -0.35
N HIS A 198 -11.90 -7.86 0.10
CA HIS A 198 -11.02 -8.35 1.18
C HIS A 198 -9.62 -8.77 0.70
N VAL A 199 -9.33 -8.74 -0.59
CA VAL A 199 -8.02 -9.14 -1.12
C VAL A 199 -7.16 -7.89 -1.29
N PHE A 200 -6.33 -7.60 -0.29
CA PHE A 200 -5.43 -6.48 -0.29
C PHE A 200 -4.12 -6.83 -1.02
N ASP A 201 -3.72 -5.98 -1.95
CA ASP A 201 -2.54 -6.17 -2.80
C ASP A 201 -1.24 -6.26 -1.99
N ASP A 202 -1.09 -5.42 -0.98
CA ASP A 202 0.08 -5.39 -0.08
C ASP A 202 0.18 -6.65 0.78
N MET A 203 -0.93 -7.17 1.29
CA MET A 203 -0.93 -8.43 2.04
C MET A 203 -0.54 -9.61 1.15
N LEU A 204 -1.05 -9.66 -0.08
CA LEU A 204 -0.66 -10.69 -1.05
C LEU A 204 0.85 -10.66 -1.30
N TYR A 205 1.41 -9.47 -1.53
CA TYR A 205 2.83 -9.33 -1.79
C TYR A 205 3.68 -9.68 -0.56
N ASN A 206 3.26 -9.28 0.62
CA ASN A 206 3.95 -9.62 1.86
C ASN A 206 4.02 -11.13 2.06
N TYR A 207 2.92 -11.85 1.86
CA TYR A 207 2.92 -13.32 1.94
C TYR A 207 3.80 -13.96 0.85
N PHE A 208 3.75 -13.45 -0.37
CA PHE A 208 4.63 -13.91 -1.44
C PHE A 208 6.12 -13.77 -1.05
N CYS A 209 6.51 -12.62 -0.50
CA CYS A 209 7.87 -12.38 -0.05
C CYS A 209 8.32 -13.32 1.06
N VAL A 210 7.45 -13.54 2.06
CA VAL A 210 7.76 -14.48 3.16
C VAL A 210 7.91 -15.90 2.66
N LEU A 211 7.02 -16.32 1.76
CA LEU A 211 6.93 -17.69 1.27
C LEU A 211 8.04 -18.09 0.33
N LEU A 212 8.40 -17.21 -0.60
CA LEU A 212 9.24 -17.56 -1.74
C LEU A 212 10.57 -16.80 -1.77
N HIS A 213 10.67 -15.68 -1.06
CA HIS A 213 11.85 -14.82 -1.10
C HIS A 213 12.59 -14.67 0.23
N ASN A 214 12.30 -15.53 1.21
CA ASN A 214 12.96 -15.58 2.51
C ASN A 214 12.86 -14.27 3.31
N TYR A 215 11.75 -13.54 3.18
CA TYR A 215 11.48 -12.43 4.05
C TYR A 215 11.09 -12.94 5.44
N LYS A 216 11.59 -12.29 6.46
CA LYS A 216 11.29 -12.62 7.85
C LYS A 216 10.02 -11.89 8.28
N LEU A 217 9.09 -12.62 8.86
CA LEU A 217 7.91 -12.04 9.49
C LEU A 217 8.22 -11.72 10.95
N GLU A 218 8.17 -10.45 11.32
CA GLU A 218 8.35 -9.99 12.69
C GLU A 218 7.00 -9.56 13.28
N ILE A 219 6.68 -10.11 14.45
CA ILE A 219 5.47 -9.76 15.17
C ILE A 219 5.73 -8.51 15.99
N ILE A 220 4.93 -7.47 15.77
CA ILE A 220 4.94 -6.26 16.58
C ILE A 220 4.23 -6.58 17.90
N PRO A 221 4.93 -6.57 19.05
CA PRO A 221 4.31 -6.84 20.33
C PRO A 221 3.30 -5.73 20.67
N ASN A 222 2.13 -6.12 21.16
CA ASN A 222 1.05 -5.22 21.56
C ASN A 222 0.51 -4.30 20.44
N CYS A 223 0.75 -4.62 19.19
CA CYS A 223 0.10 -3.94 18.09
C CYS A 223 -1.40 -4.21 18.17
N ASN A 224 -2.12 -3.27 18.78
CA ASN A 224 -3.55 -3.18 18.64
C ASN A 224 -3.78 -2.49 17.31
N HIS A 225 -4.20 -3.22 16.31
CA HIS A 225 -4.62 -2.64 15.04
C HIS A 225 -5.97 -1.91 15.14
N SER A 226 -6.51 -1.76 16.34
CA SER A 226 -7.46 -0.70 16.58
C SER A 226 -6.77 0.64 16.32
N LEU A 227 -7.51 1.63 15.92
CA LEU A 227 -7.17 3.04 15.75
C LEU A 227 -6.30 3.64 16.90
N GLU A 228 -5.94 2.88 17.89
CA GLU A 228 -5.07 3.16 19.02
C GLU A 228 -3.60 2.77 18.79
N LEU A 229 -3.10 2.92 17.57
CA LEU A 229 -1.66 2.85 17.28
C LEU A 229 -0.84 3.93 18.02
N SER A 230 -1.41 4.50 19.04
CA SER A 230 -0.78 5.45 19.94
C SER A 230 0.10 4.81 21.02
N SER A 231 0.27 3.49 21.03
CA SER A 231 1.19 2.90 22.00
C SER A 231 2.64 3.22 21.61
N THR A 232 3.37 3.83 22.52
CA THR A 232 4.81 4.11 22.40
C THR A 232 5.60 2.89 21.95
N GLN A 233 5.21 1.69 22.31
CA GLN A 233 5.86 0.44 21.94
C GLN A 233 5.76 0.10 20.46
N VAL A 234 4.62 0.38 19.80
CA VAL A 234 4.49 0.19 18.35
C VAL A 234 5.36 1.20 17.62
N ILE A 235 5.36 2.44 18.09
CA ILE A 235 6.18 3.51 17.54
C ILE A 235 7.66 3.17 17.67
N GLU A 236 8.10 2.69 18.82
CA GLU A 236 9.49 2.29 19.05
C GLU A 236 9.89 1.11 18.14
N HIS A 237 9.05 0.09 17.98
CA HIS A 237 9.33 -1.02 17.11
C HIS A 237 9.43 -0.58 15.64
N VAL A 238 8.48 0.19 15.16
CA VAL A 238 8.50 0.76 13.80
C VAL A 238 9.69 1.70 13.62
N ASN A 239 10.08 2.45 14.64
CA ASN A 239 11.23 3.36 14.60
C ASN A 239 12.59 2.66 14.54
N ASN A 240 12.70 1.47 15.10
CA ASN A 240 13.91 0.66 15.02
C ASN A 240 14.05 -0.04 13.65
N ASN A 241 12.99 -0.07 12.86
CA ASN A 241 12.97 -0.57 11.51
C ASN A 241 13.09 0.59 10.51
N ILE A 242 13.43 0.29 9.29
CA ILE A 242 14.02 1.15 8.28
C ILE A 242 13.12 2.26 7.78
N CYS A 243 11.81 2.11 7.90
CA CYS A 243 10.84 3.13 7.51
C CYS A 243 9.92 3.44 8.69
N LYS A 244 10.01 4.66 9.16
CA LYS A 244 9.14 5.14 10.23
C LYS A 244 7.79 5.51 9.64
N LEU A 245 6.86 4.60 9.77
CA LEU A 245 5.47 4.77 9.39
C LEU A 245 4.62 5.01 10.61
N TYR A 246 3.61 5.84 10.45
CA TYR A 246 2.62 6.05 11.48
C TYR A 246 1.23 6.20 10.88
N TRP A 247 0.29 5.42 11.37
CA TRP A 247 -1.10 5.49 10.97
C TRP A 247 -1.89 6.28 12.02
N VAL A 248 -2.42 7.43 11.63
CA VAL A 248 -3.20 8.30 12.50
C VAL A 248 -4.42 8.84 11.79
N ASN A 249 -5.45 9.14 12.54
CA ASN A 249 -6.53 9.96 12.04
C ASN A 249 -6.12 11.45 12.00
N LYS A 250 -6.86 12.24 11.26
CA LYS A 250 -6.61 13.68 11.08
C LYS A 250 -6.49 14.45 12.39
N HIS A 251 -7.32 14.11 13.38
CA HIS A 251 -7.33 14.77 14.67
C HIS A 251 -6.05 14.45 15.48
N ALA A 252 -5.68 13.17 15.57
CA ALA A 252 -4.46 12.76 16.25
C ALA A 252 -3.20 13.33 15.56
N TYR A 253 -3.17 13.42 14.23
CA TYR A 253 -2.08 14.06 13.51
C TYR A 253 -1.90 15.53 13.90
N SER A 254 -2.99 16.31 13.88
CA SER A 254 -2.92 17.75 14.21
C SER A 254 -2.45 18.03 15.64
N GLN A 255 -2.76 17.14 16.58
CA GLN A 255 -2.32 17.25 17.97
C GLN A 255 -0.84 16.89 18.18
N ASN A 256 -0.29 16.01 17.35
CA ASN A 256 1.03 15.42 17.57
C ASN A 256 2.04 15.72 16.44
N ILE A 257 1.82 16.75 15.63
CA ILE A 257 2.65 17.06 14.46
C ILE A 257 4.13 17.23 14.83
N ASN A 258 4.43 17.92 15.93
CA ASN A 258 5.80 18.13 16.38
C ASN A 258 6.47 16.81 16.80
N TYR A 259 5.71 15.89 17.36
CA TYR A 259 6.21 14.57 17.72
C TYR A 259 6.68 13.80 16.48
N TYR A 260 5.89 13.80 15.41
CA TYR A 260 6.26 13.10 14.16
C TYR A 260 7.50 13.72 13.52
N HIS A 261 7.61 15.04 13.48
CA HIS A 261 8.79 15.72 12.98
C HIS A 261 10.04 15.44 13.82
N ASN A 262 9.94 15.55 15.14
CA ASN A 262 11.06 15.35 16.05
C ASN A 262 11.59 13.92 16.07
N ASN A 263 10.75 12.93 15.74
CA ASN A 263 11.13 11.52 15.69
C ASN A 263 11.43 11.03 14.27
N ASN A 264 11.56 11.94 13.29
CA ASN A 264 11.94 11.64 11.91
C ASN A 264 11.02 10.61 11.22
N PHE A 265 9.71 10.72 11.41
CA PHE A 265 8.76 9.91 10.67
C PHE A 265 8.84 10.25 9.18
N ASN A 266 8.70 9.25 8.32
CA ASN A 266 8.72 9.45 6.89
C ASN A 266 7.32 9.71 6.36
N ILE A 267 6.34 8.92 6.78
CA ILE A 267 4.97 8.93 6.24
C ILE A 267 3.97 8.78 7.38
N VAL A 268 2.85 9.46 7.24
CA VAL A 268 1.67 9.34 8.10
C VAL A 268 0.46 9.01 7.21
N PHE A 269 -0.31 8.00 7.59
CA PHE A 269 -1.45 7.52 6.81
C PHE A 269 -2.80 8.00 7.34
N HIS A 270 -3.83 7.89 6.48
CA HIS A 270 -5.24 8.02 6.83
C HIS A 270 -5.65 9.32 7.51
N LEU A 271 -5.40 10.41 6.82
CA LEU A 271 -5.80 11.74 7.28
C LEU A 271 -7.30 12.05 7.10
N ASP A 272 -8.05 11.17 6.46
CA ASP A 272 -9.48 11.35 6.17
C ASP A 272 -10.43 10.71 7.18
N ARG A 273 -9.89 9.97 8.17
CA ARG A 273 -10.65 9.26 9.21
C ARG A 273 -10.49 9.86 10.58
#